data_ba68e5124a9ea5932a3b50ec3ce04ceb
#
_entry.id   ba68e5124a9ea5932a3b50ec3ce04ceb
#
_cell.length_a   1.000
_cell.length_b   1.000
_cell.length_c   1.000
_cell.angle_alpha   90.00
_cell.angle_beta   90.00
_cell.angle_gamma   90.00
#
_symmetry.space_group_name_H-M   'P 1'
#
loop_
_entity.id
_entity.type
_entity.pdbx_description
1 polymer ?
#
loop_
_entity_poly.entity_id
_entity_poly.type
_entity_poly.pdbx_seq_one_letter_code
_entity_poly.pdbx_strand_id
1 'polypeptide(L)'
;MIHTAKQLKDKVKNMSGGNSEVAQALIRTYFMERFLERVSVSEYRNNFILKGGMLVASIVGVDMRATMDIDTTVKALPLNEKDARAIIERIGELQLEDGVNFKITSVKEIMEEFDYPGIRMMIEANLERMRQPFKIDISTDDAITPGAVEYKYKLSCVDSCTRFSYVFPECFAPDPVKRFRENIENCLLYTSPSP
;
A
#
# COMPACT_ATOMS: atom_id res chain seq x y z
N MET A 1 1.93 9.22 17.55
CA MET A 1 2.62 8.21 16.73
C MET A 1 2.70 6.90 17.53
N ILE A 2 2.71 5.74 16.89
CA ILE A 2 2.87 4.43 17.57
C ILE A 2 4.36 4.07 17.54
N HIS A 3 4.92 3.76 18.73
CA HIS A 3 6.36 3.45 18.87
C HIS A 3 6.63 2.03 19.38
N THR A 4 5.60 1.35 19.93
CA THR A 4 5.74 0.02 20.50
C THR A 4 4.69 -0.96 19.98
N ALA A 5 5.04 -2.24 19.97
CA ALA A 5 4.11 -3.31 19.58
C ALA A 5 2.88 -3.36 20.51
N LYS A 6 3.04 -2.99 21.78
CA LYS A 6 1.91 -2.91 22.71
C LYS A 6 0.92 -1.82 22.31
N GLN A 7 1.40 -0.60 22.02
CA GLN A 7 0.53 0.50 21.55
C GLN A 7 -0.22 0.13 20.29
N LEU A 8 0.45 -0.53 19.33
CA LEU A 8 -0.20 -1.01 18.11
C LEU A 8 -1.30 -2.03 18.41
N LYS A 9 -1.01 -3.04 19.25
CA LYS A 9 -2.00 -4.06 19.63
C LYS A 9 -3.21 -3.46 20.34
N ASP A 10 -3.00 -2.55 21.27
CA ASP A 10 -4.08 -1.89 22.01
C ASP A 10 -4.97 -1.06 21.08
N LYS A 11 -4.37 -0.30 20.14
CA LYS A 11 -5.11 0.48 19.13
C LYS A 11 -5.92 -0.44 18.22
N VAL A 12 -5.30 -1.49 17.68
CA VAL A 12 -5.94 -2.46 16.80
C VAL A 12 -7.06 -3.22 17.50
N LYS A 13 -6.87 -3.63 18.76
CA LYS A 13 -7.92 -4.27 19.56
C LYS A 13 -9.18 -3.40 19.67
N ASN A 14 -8.98 -2.11 19.92
CA ASN A 14 -10.10 -1.17 20.02
C ASN A 14 -10.82 -0.99 18.66
N MET A 15 -10.06 -0.92 17.57
CA MET A 15 -10.61 -0.73 16.22
C MET A 15 -11.29 -1.99 15.68
N SER A 16 -10.78 -3.18 15.99
CA SER A 16 -11.31 -4.45 15.48
C SER A 16 -12.56 -4.95 16.20
N GLY A 17 -12.93 -4.33 17.34
CA GLY A 17 -14.07 -4.80 18.14
C GLY A 17 -13.95 -6.25 18.61
N GLY A 18 -12.73 -6.80 18.68
CA GLY A 18 -12.45 -8.19 19.05
C GLY A 18 -12.46 -9.18 17.87
N ASN A 19 -12.71 -8.73 16.65
CA ASN A 19 -12.61 -9.56 15.45
C ASN A 19 -11.13 -9.79 15.09
N SER A 20 -10.70 -11.06 15.09
CA SER A 20 -9.31 -11.44 14.85
C SER A 20 -8.88 -11.22 13.40
N GLU A 21 -9.74 -11.40 12.42
CA GLU A 21 -9.44 -11.19 11.01
C GLU A 21 -9.26 -9.71 10.71
N VAL A 22 -10.14 -8.86 11.24
CA VAL A 22 -10.03 -7.40 11.15
C VAL A 22 -8.75 -6.93 11.85
N ALA A 23 -8.42 -7.49 13.03
CA ALA A 23 -7.20 -7.16 13.73
C ALA A 23 -5.94 -7.49 12.92
N GLN A 24 -5.89 -8.66 12.29
CA GLN A 24 -4.77 -9.05 11.42
C GLN A 24 -4.66 -8.15 10.18
N ALA A 25 -5.78 -7.81 9.56
CA ALA A 25 -5.81 -6.87 8.43
C ALA A 25 -5.27 -5.49 8.84
N LEU A 26 -5.71 -4.95 9.97
CA LEU A 26 -5.26 -3.66 10.51
C LEU A 26 -3.76 -3.65 10.83
N ILE A 27 -3.22 -4.73 11.44
CA ILE A 27 -1.78 -4.85 11.69
C ILE A 27 -1.00 -4.84 10.40
N ARG A 28 -1.42 -5.61 9.40
CA ARG A 28 -0.75 -5.66 8.09
C ARG A 28 -0.80 -4.30 7.40
N THR A 29 -1.98 -3.69 7.34
CA THR A 29 -2.16 -2.35 6.76
C THR A 29 -1.27 -1.33 7.44
N TYR A 30 -1.17 -1.33 8.78
CA TYR A 30 -0.27 -0.44 9.51
C TYR A 30 1.18 -0.55 9.00
N PHE A 31 1.73 -1.75 8.88
CA PHE A 31 3.11 -1.92 8.42
C PHE A 31 3.30 -1.53 6.95
N MET A 32 2.34 -1.84 6.09
CA MET A 32 2.37 -1.37 4.70
C MET A 32 2.31 0.16 4.61
N GLU A 33 1.48 0.80 5.42
CA GLU A 33 1.40 2.25 5.52
C GLU A 33 2.70 2.89 6.02
N ARG A 34 3.40 2.26 6.99
CA ARG A 34 4.72 2.72 7.43
C ARG A 34 5.77 2.65 6.32
N PHE A 35 5.68 1.63 5.46
CA PHE A 35 6.53 1.55 4.28
C PHE A 35 6.18 2.66 3.26
N LEU A 36 4.90 2.85 2.95
CA LEU A 36 4.45 3.89 2.04
C LEU A 36 4.82 5.30 2.53
N GLU A 37 4.83 5.55 3.83
CA GLU A 37 5.30 6.83 4.38
C GLU A 37 6.78 7.06 4.08
N ARG A 38 7.63 6.01 4.16
CA ARG A 38 9.03 6.08 3.73
C ARG A 38 9.16 6.39 2.25
N VAL A 39 8.34 5.76 1.40
CA VAL A 39 8.30 6.11 -0.04
C VAL A 39 8.02 7.60 -0.21
N SER A 40 7.05 8.16 0.54
CA SER A 40 6.63 9.56 0.39
C SER A 40 7.69 10.60 0.76
N VAL A 41 8.63 10.24 1.62
CA VAL A 41 9.73 11.13 2.04
C VAL A 41 11.06 10.78 1.37
N SER A 42 11.09 9.72 0.55
CA SER A 42 12.27 9.31 -0.21
C SER A 42 12.49 10.15 -1.46
N GLU A 43 13.71 10.09 -2.00
CA GLU A 43 14.04 10.63 -3.31
C GLU A 43 13.21 9.99 -4.45
N TYR A 44 12.68 8.77 -4.23
CA TYR A 44 11.90 8.00 -5.19
C TYR A 44 10.40 8.32 -5.17
N ARG A 45 9.96 9.26 -4.36
CA ARG A 45 8.54 9.61 -4.20
C ARG A 45 7.79 9.77 -5.53
N ASN A 46 8.41 10.46 -6.48
CA ASN A 46 7.77 10.77 -7.77
C ASN A 46 7.84 9.62 -8.78
N ASN A 47 8.58 8.58 -8.47
CA ASN A 47 8.75 7.40 -9.33
C ASN A 47 7.74 6.30 -8.99
N PHE A 48 7.29 6.20 -7.74
CA PHE A 48 6.35 5.18 -7.30
C PHE A 48 4.92 5.67 -7.40
N ILE A 49 4.08 4.90 -8.08
CA ILE A 49 2.66 5.18 -8.24
C ILE A 49 1.90 4.01 -7.63
N LEU A 50 1.17 4.28 -6.54
CA LEU A 50 0.38 3.27 -5.85
C LEU A 50 -0.86 2.92 -6.66
N LYS A 51 -1.19 1.64 -6.75
CA LYS A 51 -2.39 1.09 -7.38
C LYS A 51 -3.01 -0.02 -6.53
N GLY A 52 -4.02 -0.69 -7.05
CA GLY A 52 -4.57 -1.91 -6.46
C GLY A 52 -5.27 -1.72 -5.11
N GLY A 53 -5.21 -2.78 -4.31
CA GLY A 53 -5.98 -2.93 -3.08
C GLY A 53 -5.71 -1.89 -2.01
N MET A 54 -4.45 -1.46 -1.84
CA MET A 54 -4.09 -0.42 -0.86
C MET A 54 -4.76 0.92 -1.18
N LEU A 55 -4.79 1.31 -2.45
CA LEU A 55 -5.46 2.53 -2.89
C LEU A 55 -6.96 2.45 -2.61
N VAL A 56 -7.60 1.33 -2.98
CA VAL A 56 -9.03 1.11 -2.73
C VAL A 56 -9.33 1.16 -1.24
N ALA A 57 -8.53 0.48 -0.40
CA ALA A 57 -8.70 0.48 1.06
C ALA A 57 -8.57 1.89 1.67
N SER A 58 -7.71 2.74 1.14
CA SER A 58 -7.56 4.12 1.63
C SER A 58 -8.77 5.01 1.33
N ILE A 59 -9.53 4.69 0.27
CA ILE A 59 -10.69 5.48 -0.17
C ILE A 59 -11.97 5.01 0.53
N VAL A 60 -12.18 3.69 0.62
CA VAL A 60 -13.44 3.11 1.15
C VAL A 60 -13.34 2.61 2.59
N GLY A 61 -12.14 2.48 3.14
CA GLY A 61 -11.85 1.97 4.48
C GLY A 61 -11.44 0.49 4.48
N VAL A 62 -10.70 0.12 5.53
CA VAL A 62 -10.13 -1.24 5.68
C VAL A 62 -11.21 -2.31 5.90
N ASP A 63 -12.34 -1.93 6.52
CA ASP A 63 -13.45 -2.84 6.81
C ASP A 63 -14.10 -3.42 5.55
N MET A 64 -14.01 -2.71 4.43
CA MET A 64 -14.60 -3.13 3.17
C MET A 64 -13.70 -4.02 2.32
N ARG A 65 -12.37 -3.96 2.53
CA ARG A 65 -11.42 -4.77 1.76
C ARG A 65 -10.12 -5.00 2.53
N ALA A 66 -9.83 -6.26 2.83
CA ALA A 66 -8.53 -6.64 3.35
C ALA A 66 -7.53 -6.77 2.18
N THR A 67 -6.61 -5.81 2.06
CA THR A 67 -5.49 -5.94 1.12
C THR A 67 -4.33 -6.68 1.77
N MET A 68 -3.57 -7.42 0.96
CA MET A 68 -2.44 -8.23 1.42
C MET A 68 -1.09 -7.76 0.88
N ASP A 69 -1.11 -6.81 -0.04
CA ASP A 69 0.02 -6.38 -0.84
C ASP A 69 -0.01 -4.88 -1.15
N ILE A 70 1.16 -4.40 -1.52
CA ILE A 70 1.35 -3.08 -2.11
C ILE A 70 1.58 -3.29 -3.60
N ASP A 71 0.65 -2.84 -4.42
CA ASP A 71 0.80 -2.81 -5.87
C ASP A 71 1.28 -1.44 -6.31
N THR A 72 2.37 -1.38 -7.05
CA THR A 72 2.94 -0.13 -7.55
C THR A 72 3.37 -0.24 -9.00
N THR A 73 3.28 0.89 -9.69
CA THR A 73 3.95 1.09 -10.97
C THR A 73 5.10 2.06 -10.78
N VAL A 74 6.27 1.75 -11.31
CA VAL A 74 7.41 2.67 -11.29
C VAL A 74 7.61 3.36 -12.63
N LYS A 75 7.93 4.65 -12.58
CA LYS A 75 8.25 5.47 -13.74
C LYS A 75 9.69 5.95 -13.69
N ALA A 76 10.35 5.95 -14.85
CA ALA A 76 11.70 6.45 -15.02
C ALA A 76 12.75 5.82 -14.08
N LEU A 77 12.56 4.55 -13.73
CA LEU A 77 13.53 3.74 -13.00
C LEU A 77 13.77 2.44 -13.77
N PRO A 78 15.02 1.94 -13.79
CA PRO A 78 15.30 0.62 -14.35
C PRO A 78 14.63 -0.45 -13.49
N LEU A 79 13.92 -1.37 -14.12
CA LEU A 79 13.28 -2.49 -13.44
C LEU A 79 14.06 -3.79 -13.74
N ASN A 80 15.02 -4.09 -12.90
CA ASN A 80 15.64 -5.40 -12.74
C ASN A 80 15.72 -5.74 -11.25
N GLU A 81 15.86 -7.01 -10.92
CA GLU A 81 15.86 -7.47 -9.52
C GLU A 81 16.89 -6.73 -8.64
N LYS A 82 18.08 -6.47 -9.17
CA LYS A 82 19.17 -5.83 -8.43
C LYS A 82 18.86 -4.37 -8.09
N ASP A 83 18.45 -3.59 -9.08
CA ASP A 83 18.18 -2.17 -8.90
C ASP A 83 16.90 -1.95 -8.09
N ALA A 84 15.86 -2.73 -8.37
CA ALA A 84 14.62 -2.70 -7.59
C ALA A 84 14.87 -3.04 -6.12
N ARG A 85 15.70 -4.07 -5.85
CA ARG A 85 16.11 -4.43 -4.50
C ARG A 85 16.83 -3.27 -3.81
N ALA A 86 17.82 -2.66 -4.47
CA ALA A 86 18.59 -1.56 -3.90
C ALA A 86 17.72 -0.33 -3.58
N ILE A 87 16.75 -0.02 -4.44
CA ILE A 87 15.79 1.07 -4.22
C ILE A 87 14.90 0.79 -3.00
N ILE A 88 14.32 -0.41 -2.91
CA ILE A 88 13.44 -0.78 -1.79
C ILE A 88 14.23 -0.87 -0.47
N GLU A 89 15.48 -1.34 -0.49
CA GLU A 89 16.38 -1.31 0.68
C GLU A 89 16.60 0.13 1.15
N ARG A 90 16.99 1.06 0.28
CA ARG A 90 17.18 2.47 0.63
C ARG A 90 15.92 3.11 1.21
N ILE A 91 14.75 2.82 0.63
CA ILE A 91 13.47 3.30 1.16
C ILE A 91 13.23 2.73 2.56
N GLY A 92 13.43 1.42 2.75
CA GLY A 92 13.22 0.73 4.02
C GLY A 92 14.16 1.18 5.15
N GLU A 93 15.36 1.64 4.80
CA GLU A 93 16.39 2.16 5.74
C GLU A 93 16.10 3.59 6.23
N LEU A 94 15.17 4.32 5.59
CA LEU A 94 14.79 5.65 6.04
C LEU A 94 14.23 5.58 7.47
N GLN A 95 14.88 6.28 8.38
CA GLN A 95 14.47 6.31 9.78
C GLN A 95 13.32 7.28 9.97
N LEU A 96 12.18 6.74 10.36
CA LEU A 96 11.06 7.50 10.92
C LEU A 96 10.98 7.22 12.41
N GLU A 97 10.44 8.14 13.19
CA GLU A 97 10.31 7.98 14.64
C GLU A 97 9.20 6.99 15.04
N ASP A 98 9.08 5.87 14.31
CA ASP A 98 8.03 4.86 14.49
C ASP A 98 8.55 3.51 15.02
N GLY A 99 9.87 3.35 15.11
CA GLY A 99 10.51 2.13 15.57
C GLY A 99 10.37 0.92 14.61
N VAL A 100 9.81 1.13 13.42
CA VAL A 100 9.60 0.05 12.44
C VAL A 100 10.82 -0.11 11.55
N ASN A 101 11.25 -1.36 11.36
CA ASN A 101 12.33 -1.73 10.45
C ASN A 101 11.81 -2.70 9.39
N PHE A 102 12.41 -2.65 8.19
CA PHE A 102 12.03 -3.49 7.07
C PHE A 102 13.21 -4.34 6.62
N LYS A 103 12.94 -5.59 6.23
CA LYS A 103 13.91 -6.52 5.68
C LYS A 103 13.33 -7.18 4.44
N ILE A 104 14.05 -7.13 3.32
CA ILE A 104 13.70 -7.90 2.13
C ILE A 104 14.07 -9.37 2.36
N THR A 105 13.11 -10.26 2.24
CA THR A 105 13.31 -11.70 2.43
C THR A 105 13.44 -12.45 1.12
N SER A 106 12.78 -11.98 0.06
CA SER A 106 12.97 -12.51 -1.30
C SER A 106 12.64 -11.48 -2.37
N VAL A 107 13.24 -11.65 -3.53
CA VAL A 107 12.95 -10.91 -4.76
C VAL A 107 12.74 -11.91 -5.87
N LYS A 108 11.74 -11.74 -6.71
CA LYS A 108 11.44 -12.62 -7.84
C LYS A 108 10.86 -11.80 -8.98
N GLU A 109 11.32 -12.09 -10.20
CA GLU A 109 10.60 -11.63 -11.38
C GLU A 109 9.26 -12.37 -11.48
N ILE A 110 8.22 -11.63 -11.83
CA ILE A 110 6.89 -12.17 -12.13
C ILE A 110 6.56 -11.82 -13.57
N MET A 111 6.13 -12.84 -14.33
CA MET A 111 5.45 -12.64 -15.60
C MET A 111 3.96 -12.68 -15.29
N GLU A 112 3.29 -11.54 -15.34
CA GLU A 112 1.84 -11.54 -15.36
C GLU A 112 1.38 -12.08 -16.72
N GLU A 113 0.20 -12.71 -16.77
CA GLU A 113 -0.40 -13.28 -18.01
C GLU A 113 -0.61 -12.24 -19.13
N PHE A 114 -0.33 -10.97 -18.88
CA PHE A 114 -0.41 -9.83 -19.78
C PHE A 114 0.95 -9.15 -19.92
N ASP A 115 1.79 -9.62 -20.82
CA ASP A 115 2.95 -9.00 -21.50
C ASP A 115 3.90 -8.04 -20.73
N TYR A 116 3.72 -7.75 -19.45
CA TYR A 116 4.58 -6.81 -18.72
C TYR A 116 5.36 -7.49 -17.60
N PRO A 117 6.70 -7.44 -17.64
CA PRO A 117 7.52 -7.97 -16.57
C PRO A 117 7.32 -7.14 -15.29
N GLY A 118 7.14 -7.83 -14.17
CA GLY A 118 7.04 -7.24 -12.85
C GLY A 118 8.05 -7.85 -11.88
N ILE A 119 8.25 -7.20 -10.74
CA ILE A 119 9.09 -7.70 -9.66
C ILE A 119 8.26 -7.81 -8.39
N ARG A 120 8.22 -9.02 -7.83
CA ARG A 120 7.63 -9.28 -6.51
C ARG A 120 8.70 -9.33 -5.45
N MET A 121 8.51 -8.55 -4.40
CA MET A 121 9.37 -8.57 -3.22
C MET A 121 8.59 -8.97 -1.99
N MET A 122 9.14 -9.92 -1.22
CA MET A 122 8.64 -10.23 0.10
C MET A 122 9.39 -9.40 1.14
N ILE A 123 8.64 -8.68 1.93
CA ILE A 123 9.14 -7.79 2.99
C ILE A 123 8.69 -8.34 4.34
N GLU A 124 9.60 -8.35 5.30
CA GLU A 124 9.29 -8.54 6.71
C GLU A 124 9.43 -7.20 7.43
N ALA A 125 8.32 -6.68 7.95
CA ALA A 125 8.33 -5.52 8.83
C ALA A 125 8.45 -5.96 10.28
N ASN A 126 9.25 -5.23 11.06
CA ASN A 126 9.54 -5.54 12.45
C ASN A 126 9.29 -4.32 13.33
N LEU A 127 8.53 -4.51 14.42
CA LEU A 127 8.36 -3.54 15.51
C LEU A 127 8.60 -4.26 16.84
N GLU A 128 9.72 -4.01 17.48
CA GLU A 128 10.19 -4.79 18.64
C GLU A 128 10.27 -6.30 18.32
N ARG A 129 9.42 -7.13 18.95
CA ARG A 129 9.31 -8.57 18.70
C ARG A 129 8.19 -8.96 17.74
N MET A 130 7.39 -7.98 17.30
CA MET A 130 6.33 -8.21 16.34
C MET A 130 6.91 -8.26 14.94
N ARG A 131 6.52 -9.26 14.16
CA ARG A 131 6.92 -9.45 12.76
C ARG A 131 5.67 -9.56 11.90
N GLN A 132 5.67 -8.86 10.79
CA GLN A 132 4.58 -8.89 9.82
C GLN A 132 5.13 -8.99 8.41
N PRO A 133 4.95 -10.12 7.74
CA PRO A 133 5.28 -10.22 6.33
C PRO A 133 4.21 -9.55 5.47
N PHE A 134 4.63 -8.92 4.39
CA PHE A 134 3.78 -8.46 3.29
C PHE A 134 4.58 -8.49 1.99
N LYS A 135 3.91 -8.29 0.87
CA LYS A 135 4.58 -8.25 -0.44
C LYS A 135 4.41 -6.89 -1.10
N ILE A 136 5.37 -6.58 -1.96
CA ILE A 136 5.33 -5.44 -2.86
C ILE A 136 5.46 -5.97 -4.27
N ASP A 137 4.47 -5.68 -5.11
CA ASP A 137 4.48 -5.97 -6.53
C ASP A 137 4.76 -4.68 -7.31
N ILE A 138 5.82 -4.69 -8.09
CA ILE A 138 6.31 -3.54 -8.84
C ILE A 138 6.21 -3.88 -10.32
N SER A 139 5.49 -3.06 -11.08
CA SER A 139 5.43 -3.15 -12.55
C SER A 139 6.02 -1.91 -13.20
N THR A 140 6.32 -2.01 -14.51
CA THR A 140 6.66 -0.87 -15.36
C THR A 140 5.66 -0.79 -16.49
N ASP A 141 5.68 0.35 -17.20
CA ASP A 141 4.96 0.53 -18.48
C ASP A 141 3.44 0.41 -18.41
N ASP A 142 2.84 0.40 -17.23
CA ASP A 142 1.39 0.54 -17.13
C ASP A 142 0.95 1.86 -17.78
N ALA A 143 0.04 1.75 -18.74
CA ALA A 143 -0.61 2.91 -19.34
C ALA A 143 -1.47 3.61 -18.28
N ILE A 144 -0.99 4.76 -17.83
CA ILE A 144 -1.70 5.56 -16.82
C ILE A 144 -2.46 6.66 -17.53
N THR A 145 -3.76 6.49 -17.68
CA THR A 145 -4.63 7.44 -18.36
C THR A 145 -5.72 7.94 -17.40
N PRO A 146 -5.91 9.26 -17.24
CA PRO A 146 -5.22 10.37 -17.88
C PRO A 146 -3.86 10.72 -17.27
N GLY A 147 -3.46 10.11 -16.14
CA GLY A 147 -2.19 10.36 -15.46
C GLY A 147 -2.26 10.08 -13.97
N ALA A 148 -1.10 10.15 -13.30
CA ALA A 148 -1.02 10.01 -11.85
C ALA A 148 -1.56 11.28 -11.17
N VAL A 149 -2.34 11.11 -10.10
CA VAL A 149 -2.94 12.20 -9.31
C VAL A 149 -2.37 12.18 -7.90
N GLU A 150 -1.99 13.34 -7.37
CA GLU A 150 -1.61 13.46 -5.97
C GLU A 150 -2.83 13.33 -5.06
N TYR A 151 -2.74 12.43 -4.11
CA TYR A 151 -3.79 12.18 -3.13
C TYR A 151 -3.23 12.20 -1.71
N LYS A 152 -3.97 12.76 -0.76
CA LYS A 152 -3.63 12.70 0.67
C LYS A 152 -4.10 11.37 1.23
N TYR A 153 -3.19 10.44 1.37
CA TYR A 153 -3.46 9.15 1.99
C TYR A 153 -3.68 9.32 3.49
N LYS A 154 -4.83 8.90 3.99
CA LYS A 154 -5.14 8.90 5.43
C LYS A 154 -4.70 7.57 6.03
N LEU A 155 -3.77 7.63 6.97
CA LEU A 155 -3.27 6.43 7.64
C LEU A 155 -4.33 5.85 8.59
N SER A 156 -4.47 4.53 8.59
CA SER A 156 -5.55 3.83 9.31
C SER A 156 -5.40 3.88 10.83
N CYS A 157 -4.16 3.80 11.34
CA CYS A 157 -3.90 3.71 12.77
C CYS A 157 -3.33 4.98 13.41
N VAL A 158 -3.11 6.04 12.64
CA VAL A 158 -2.54 7.30 13.12
C VAL A 158 -3.26 8.50 12.50
N ASP A 159 -3.33 9.61 13.23
CA ASP A 159 -3.99 10.83 12.78
C ASP A 159 -3.08 11.69 11.86
N SER A 160 -2.31 11.05 11.00
CA SER A 160 -1.45 11.71 10.02
C SER A 160 -1.88 11.36 8.60
N CYS A 161 -1.61 12.26 7.67
CA CYS A 161 -1.85 12.05 6.25
C CYS A 161 -0.53 12.14 5.50
N THR A 162 -0.31 11.18 4.63
CA THR A 162 0.82 11.16 3.72
C THR A 162 0.35 11.49 2.30
N ARG A 163 1.16 12.22 1.54
CA ARG A 163 0.86 12.53 0.14
C ARG A 163 1.54 11.52 -0.75
N PHE A 164 0.76 10.86 -1.60
CA PHE A 164 1.26 9.96 -2.63
C PHE A 164 0.76 10.39 -4.01
N SER A 165 1.51 10.03 -5.04
CA SER A 165 1.02 10.09 -6.41
C SER A 165 0.27 8.82 -6.73
N TYR A 166 -0.96 8.92 -7.21
CA TYR A 166 -1.85 7.79 -7.50
C TYR A 166 -2.22 7.71 -8.95
N VAL A 167 -2.47 6.48 -9.37
CA VAL A 167 -3.14 6.18 -10.64
C VAL A 167 -4.61 5.94 -10.37
N PHE A 168 -5.47 6.76 -10.97
CA PHE A 168 -6.88 6.45 -11.08
C PHE A 168 -7.17 5.88 -12.47
N PRO A 169 -7.88 4.75 -12.58
CA PRO A 169 -8.50 4.38 -13.85
C PRO A 169 -9.47 5.48 -14.27
N GLU A 170 -9.50 5.76 -15.57
CA GLU A 170 -10.20 6.85 -16.23
C GLU A 170 -11.44 7.40 -15.51
N CYS A 171 -11.38 8.64 -15.06
CA CYS A 171 -12.55 9.39 -14.65
C CYS A 171 -12.42 10.84 -15.09
N PHE A 172 -13.16 11.21 -16.12
CA PHE A 172 -13.38 12.58 -16.57
C PHE A 172 -14.30 13.36 -15.61
N ALA A 173 -14.00 13.43 -14.33
CA ALA A 173 -14.82 14.13 -13.37
C ALA A 173 -14.02 15.20 -12.62
N PRO A 174 -14.66 16.31 -12.21
CA PRO A 174 -14.00 17.36 -11.43
C PRO A 174 -13.48 16.87 -10.06
N ASP A 175 -13.96 15.71 -9.57
CA ASP A 175 -13.44 15.03 -8.38
C ASP A 175 -13.26 13.53 -8.67
N PRO A 176 -12.07 13.11 -9.14
CA PRO A 176 -11.81 11.71 -9.48
C PRO A 176 -11.92 10.77 -8.27
N VAL A 177 -11.60 11.24 -7.05
CA VAL A 177 -11.71 10.45 -5.81
C VAL A 177 -13.17 10.14 -5.49
N LYS A 178 -14.05 11.13 -5.58
CA LYS A 178 -15.47 10.96 -5.32
C LYS A 178 -16.10 9.97 -6.30
N ARG A 179 -15.82 10.11 -7.60
CA ARG A 179 -16.36 9.22 -8.63
C ARG A 179 -15.81 7.80 -8.53
N PHE A 180 -14.53 7.65 -8.17
CA PHE A 180 -13.95 6.34 -7.94
C PHE A 180 -14.62 5.64 -6.76
N ARG A 181 -14.89 6.37 -5.65
CA ARG A 181 -15.64 5.86 -4.51
C ARG A 181 -17.05 5.42 -4.92
N GLU A 182 -17.80 6.26 -5.63
CA GLU A 182 -19.14 5.96 -6.11
C GLU A 182 -19.16 4.73 -7.03
N ASN A 183 -18.16 4.56 -7.91
CA ASN A 183 -18.05 3.39 -8.77
C ASN A 183 -17.75 2.10 -7.99
N ILE A 184 -16.87 2.17 -6.97
CA ILE A 184 -16.58 1.00 -6.12
C ILE A 184 -17.80 0.63 -5.30
N GLU A 185 -18.48 1.58 -4.68
CA GLU A 185 -19.70 1.34 -3.91
C GLU A 185 -20.77 0.68 -4.79
N ASN A 186 -20.94 1.14 -6.03
CA ASN A 186 -21.86 0.54 -6.99
C ASN A 186 -21.43 -0.89 -7.37
N CYS A 187 -20.14 -1.15 -7.64
CA CYS A 187 -19.64 -2.50 -7.93
C CYS A 187 -19.88 -3.47 -6.77
N LEU A 188 -19.70 -3.02 -5.52
CA LEU A 188 -19.92 -3.86 -4.33
C LEU A 188 -21.39 -4.21 -4.13
N LEU A 189 -22.32 -3.33 -4.50
CA LEU A 189 -23.76 -3.59 -4.46
C LEU A 189 -24.20 -4.69 -5.45
N TYR A 190 -23.51 -4.83 -6.60
CA TYR A 190 -23.80 -5.86 -7.60
C TYR A 190 -23.15 -7.23 -7.29
N THR A 191 -22.22 -7.32 -6.35
CA THR A 191 -21.53 -8.57 -5.98
C THR A 191 -22.07 -9.21 -4.71
N SER A 192 -23.14 -8.68 -4.11
CA SER A 192 -23.87 -9.36 -3.04
C SER A 192 -24.52 -10.63 -3.62
N PRO A 193 -24.29 -11.82 -3.04
CA PRO A 193 -24.98 -13.02 -3.49
C PRO A 193 -26.48 -12.80 -3.30
N SER A 194 -27.25 -13.04 -4.34
CA SER A 194 -28.71 -13.16 -4.23
C SER A 194 -29.06 -14.21 -3.18
N PRO A 195 -30.13 -13.99 -2.41
CA PRO A 195 -30.57 -14.89 -1.37
C PRO A 195 -30.96 -16.27 -1.91
#